data_bc35d80dffae48f0bfda21df76659c0a
#
_entry.id   bc35d80dffae48f0bfda21df76659c0a
#
_cell.length_a   1.000
_cell.length_b   1.000
_cell.length_c   1.000
_cell.angle_alpha   90.00
_cell.angle_beta   90.00
_cell.angle_gamma   90.00
#
_symmetry.space_group_name_H-M   'P 1'
#
loop_
_entity.id
_entity.type
_entity.pdbx_description
1 polymer ?
#
loop_
_entity_poly.entity_id
_entity_poly.type
_entity_poly.pdbx_seq_one_letter_code
_entity_poly.pdbx_strand_id
1 'polypeptide(L)'
;MHSINKLLSGALGLALGCALPALHAEEKTLRLYNWADYFAEDTLARFTAETGIKVIYDVMDGSETLEAKMLAGGSGYDLIFPGDTVAERLMRAGSLQPLDRSKLTALDDIEPGLQKLRTHYEFSRQATVPYTWGTIGLTYNAEQIKQRLPDAPVNSLDMLFKPELAAKFADCGISMIDSPDEVLAVVLNYLGREPRSAKPEDLAAASELLLKLRPYIRKFQSQPVTDLVNGNLCLSLGYSGDMTQAQRTADSAGKNTLFQYRIPREGTTVWMDTMAIPVDAKHPEYAYAFINFVMRPQNMAAISNFTGYPTSNAKARASVDETMRNNPDIYLDEATYARLIPGKDIPQPDMRARMRTWTKFKTATAK
;
A
#
# COMPACT_ATOMS: atom_id res chain seq x y z
N MET A 1 -16.53 -95.33 39.61
CA MET A 1 -17.87 -95.02 40.17
C MET A 1 -18.06 -93.49 39.96
N HIS A 2 -19.03 -93.19 39.14
CA HIS A 2 -19.75 -92.00 38.88
C HIS A 2 -19.09 -90.60 38.88
N SER A 3 -18.87 -90.16 37.69
CA SER A 3 -18.55 -88.85 37.21
C SER A 3 -19.80 -88.09 36.80
N ILE A 4 -19.94 -86.84 37.18
CA ILE A 4 -21.01 -85.92 36.66
C ILE A 4 -20.31 -84.70 36.12
N ASN A 5 -20.35 -84.55 34.77
CA ASN A 5 -19.98 -83.31 34.05
C ASN A 5 -21.05 -82.23 34.20
N LYS A 6 -20.67 -81.00 34.52
CA LYS A 6 -21.46 -79.83 34.33
C LYS A 6 -20.88 -78.93 33.24
N LEU A 7 -21.66 -78.82 32.16
CA LEU A 7 -21.46 -77.82 31.11
C LEU A 7 -21.79 -76.41 31.60
N LEU A 8 -20.85 -75.50 31.49
CA LEU A 8 -21.10 -74.04 31.58
C LEU A 8 -21.10 -73.48 30.17
N SER A 9 -22.27 -73.00 29.69
CA SER A 9 -22.40 -72.23 28.47
C SER A 9 -22.08 -70.77 28.76
N GLY A 10 -20.96 -70.27 28.19
CA GLY A 10 -20.58 -68.85 28.23
C GLY A 10 -21.22 -68.12 27.05
N ALA A 11 -22.12 -67.19 27.32
CA ALA A 11 -22.65 -66.28 26.32
C ALA A 11 -21.66 -65.13 26.08
N LEU A 12 -21.03 -65.13 24.92
CA LEU A 12 -20.15 -64.05 24.46
C LEU A 12 -21.01 -62.93 23.85
N GLY A 13 -21.25 -61.85 24.61
CA GLY A 13 -21.93 -60.66 24.13
C GLY A 13 -21.02 -59.83 23.22
N LEU A 14 -21.29 -59.82 21.91
CA LEU A 14 -20.66 -58.90 20.96
C LEU A 14 -21.20 -57.49 21.19
N ALA A 15 -20.43 -56.63 21.86
CA ALA A 15 -20.69 -55.19 21.88
C ALA A 15 -20.20 -54.59 20.55
N LEU A 16 -21.14 -54.36 19.60
CA LEU A 16 -20.89 -53.52 18.41
C LEU A 16 -20.71 -52.07 18.87
N GLY A 17 -19.50 -51.64 19.02
CA GLY A 17 -19.18 -50.24 19.19
C GLY A 17 -19.46 -49.49 17.88
N CYS A 18 -20.57 -48.75 17.79
CA CYS A 18 -20.78 -47.74 16.74
C CYS A 18 -19.73 -46.63 16.90
N ALA A 19 -18.59 -46.76 16.23
CA ALA A 19 -17.70 -45.62 16.02
C ALA A 19 -18.40 -44.66 15.06
N LEU A 20 -19.04 -43.63 15.59
CA LEU A 20 -19.48 -42.48 14.81
C LEU A 20 -18.23 -41.89 14.13
N PRO A 21 -18.21 -41.70 12.80
CA PRO A 21 -17.14 -40.99 12.15
C PRO A 21 -17.13 -39.59 12.73
N ALA A 22 -16.04 -39.19 13.37
CA ALA A 22 -15.82 -37.81 13.72
C ALA A 22 -15.89 -36.99 12.40
N LEU A 23 -16.98 -36.25 12.19
CA LEU A 23 -17.01 -35.24 11.14
C LEU A 23 -15.83 -34.29 11.44
N HIS A 24 -14.75 -34.46 10.74
CA HIS A 24 -13.73 -33.42 10.65
C HIS A 24 -14.41 -32.26 9.93
N ALA A 25 -14.86 -31.27 10.69
CA ALA A 25 -15.28 -30.00 10.11
C ALA A 25 -14.08 -29.50 9.30
N GLU A 26 -14.27 -29.33 8.00
CA GLU A 26 -13.24 -28.77 7.13
C GLU A 26 -12.77 -27.44 7.74
N GLU A 27 -11.45 -27.32 7.95
CA GLU A 27 -10.87 -26.13 8.58
C GLU A 27 -11.13 -24.91 7.67
N LYS A 28 -11.95 -23.98 8.16
CA LYS A 28 -12.25 -22.75 7.40
C LYS A 28 -10.97 -21.94 7.22
N THR A 29 -10.56 -21.78 5.97
CA THR A 29 -9.28 -21.12 5.65
C THR A 29 -9.51 -20.00 4.64
N LEU A 30 -8.99 -18.80 4.93
CA LEU A 30 -8.92 -17.65 4.06
C LEU A 30 -7.48 -17.45 3.59
N ARG A 31 -7.26 -17.39 2.28
CA ARG A 31 -5.94 -17.15 1.70
C ARG A 31 -5.81 -15.72 1.22
N LEU A 32 -4.86 -14.98 1.82
CA LEU A 32 -4.57 -13.57 1.50
C LEU A 32 -3.26 -13.46 0.71
N TYR A 33 -3.22 -12.53 -0.23
CA TYR A 33 -2.00 -12.11 -0.93
C TYR A 33 -1.85 -10.59 -0.85
N ASN A 34 -0.91 -10.12 -0.04
CA ASN A 34 -0.77 -8.70 0.32
C ASN A 34 0.70 -8.30 0.48
N TRP A 35 0.96 -7.03 0.67
CA TRP A 35 2.26 -6.45 0.98
C TRP A 35 2.78 -6.92 2.35
N ALA A 36 4.10 -6.92 2.55
CA ALA A 36 4.69 -7.15 3.87
C ALA A 36 4.30 -6.02 4.85
N ASP A 37 4.18 -6.36 6.14
CA ASP A 37 3.95 -5.40 7.23
C ASP A 37 2.75 -4.46 7.01
N TYR A 38 1.65 -5.01 6.49
CA TYR A 38 0.48 -4.24 6.06
C TYR A 38 -0.76 -4.42 6.96
N PHE A 39 -0.64 -5.20 8.04
CA PHE A 39 -1.63 -5.33 9.10
C PHE A 39 -1.00 -5.02 10.46
N ALA A 40 -1.76 -4.46 11.40
CA ALA A 40 -1.34 -4.42 12.79
C ALA A 40 -1.14 -5.85 13.32
N GLU A 41 -0.18 -6.04 14.22
CA GLU A 41 0.34 -7.35 14.64
C GLU A 41 -0.74 -8.36 15.06
N ASP A 42 -1.81 -7.90 15.71
CA ASP A 42 -2.88 -8.75 16.23
C ASP A 42 -4.08 -8.91 15.28
N THR A 43 -4.11 -8.21 14.15
CA THR A 43 -5.28 -8.13 13.25
C THR A 43 -5.76 -9.50 12.79
N LEU A 44 -4.83 -10.32 12.28
CA LEU A 44 -5.17 -11.65 11.76
C LEU A 44 -5.60 -12.62 12.86
N ALA A 45 -4.95 -12.56 14.03
CA ALA A 45 -5.29 -13.37 15.19
C ALA A 45 -6.68 -13.03 15.73
N ARG A 46 -7.04 -11.74 15.82
CA ARG A 46 -8.37 -11.29 16.24
C ARG A 46 -9.47 -11.72 15.28
N PHE A 47 -9.21 -11.63 13.97
CA PHE A 47 -10.15 -12.13 12.96
C PHE A 47 -10.40 -13.63 13.14
N THR A 48 -9.34 -14.43 13.28
CA THR A 48 -9.46 -15.88 13.50
C THR A 48 -10.21 -16.20 14.80
N ALA A 49 -9.91 -15.51 15.89
CA ALA A 49 -10.57 -15.71 17.18
C ALA A 49 -12.08 -15.38 17.11
N GLU A 50 -12.47 -14.34 16.35
CA GLU A 50 -13.87 -13.92 16.23
C GLU A 50 -14.68 -14.82 15.29
N THR A 51 -14.08 -15.29 14.19
CA THR A 51 -14.83 -15.95 13.10
C THR A 51 -14.59 -17.45 13.02
N GLY A 52 -13.55 -17.97 13.65
CA GLY A 52 -13.08 -19.34 13.47
C GLY A 52 -12.45 -19.60 12.09
N ILE A 53 -12.21 -18.55 11.28
CA ILE A 53 -11.59 -18.66 9.97
C ILE A 53 -10.09 -18.45 10.14
N LYS A 54 -9.28 -19.45 9.82
CA LYS A 54 -7.82 -19.37 9.83
C LYS A 54 -7.34 -18.56 8.62
N VAL A 55 -6.39 -17.67 8.84
CA VAL A 55 -5.79 -16.88 7.77
C VAL A 55 -4.44 -17.46 7.36
N ILE A 56 -4.27 -17.69 6.05
CA ILE A 56 -2.97 -17.94 5.43
C ILE A 56 -2.60 -16.66 4.68
N TYR A 57 -1.47 -16.08 5.05
CA TYR A 57 -1.01 -14.79 4.56
C TYR A 57 0.28 -14.96 3.78
N ASP A 58 0.20 -14.79 2.47
CA ASP A 58 1.34 -14.79 1.57
C ASP A 58 1.72 -13.34 1.22
N VAL A 59 3.01 -13.04 1.29
CA VAL A 59 3.55 -11.72 0.97
C VAL A 59 3.85 -11.63 -0.51
N MET A 60 3.45 -10.54 -1.15
CA MET A 60 3.77 -10.26 -2.54
C MET A 60 5.02 -9.38 -2.67
N ASP A 61 5.81 -9.69 -3.71
CA ASP A 61 7.06 -8.98 -3.99
C ASP A 61 6.84 -7.69 -4.79
N GLY A 62 5.68 -7.57 -5.49
CA GLY A 62 5.39 -6.41 -6.32
C GLY A 62 4.08 -6.53 -7.08
N SER A 63 3.63 -5.40 -7.60
CA SER A 63 2.39 -5.28 -8.38
C SER A 63 2.40 -6.13 -9.65
N GLU A 64 3.54 -6.21 -10.33
CA GLU A 64 3.72 -6.97 -11.55
C GLU A 64 3.58 -8.48 -11.31
N THR A 65 4.13 -8.97 -10.18
CA THR A 65 4.02 -10.37 -9.77
C THR A 65 2.57 -10.73 -9.44
N LEU A 66 1.88 -9.86 -8.71
CA LEU A 66 0.46 -10.02 -8.41
C LEU A 66 -0.36 -10.06 -9.71
N GLU A 67 -0.17 -9.08 -10.59
CA GLU A 67 -0.90 -8.98 -11.85
C GLU A 67 -0.69 -10.22 -12.72
N ALA A 68 0.55 -10.64 -12.92
CA ALA A 68 0.89 -11.84 -13.70
C ALA A 68 0.23 -13.10 -13.13
N LYS A 69 0.23 -13.26 -11.80
CA LYS A 69 -0.40 -14.41 -11.12
C LYS A 69 -1.91 -14.43 -11.32
N MET A 70 -2.58 -13.28 -11.19
CA MET A 70 -4.04 -13.18 -11.40
C MET A 70 -4.44 -13.42 -12.84
N LEU A 71 -3.67 -12.91 -13.82
CA LEU A 71 -3.94 -13.10 -15.24
C LEU A 71 -3.70 -14.56 -15.69
N ALA A 72 -2.80 -15.28 -15.03
CA ALA A 72 -2.58 -16.70 -15.32
C ALA A 72 -3.74 -17.59 -14.87
N GLY A 73 -4.59 -17.12 -13.95
CA GLY A 73 -5.67 -17.91 -13.34
C GLY A 73 -5.17 -18.98 -12.37
N GLY A 74 -6.08 -19.58 -11.62
CA GLY A 74 -5.73 -20.57 -10.60
C GLY A 74 -4.85 -19.99 -9.49
N SER A 75 -5.12 -18.75 -9.10
CA SER A 75 -4.30 -17.96 -8.17
C SER A 75 -4.13 -18.64 -6.81
N GLY A 76 -5.19 -19.33 -6.37
CA GLY A 76 -5.24 -19.99 -5.06
C GLY A 76 -5.52 -19.03 -3.89
N TYR A 77 -5.85 -17.76 -4.16
CA TYR A 77 -6.18 -16.75 -3.15
C TYR A 77 -7.66 -16.42 -3.14
N ASP A 78 -8.16 -16.04 -1.96
CA ASP A 78 -9.54 -15.61 -1.76
C ASP A 78 -9.66 -14.09 -1.71
N LEU A 79 -8.60 -13.40 -1.26
CA LEU A 79 -8.53 -11.93 -1.19
C LEU A 79 -7.12 -11.46 -1.52
N ILE A 80 -7.04 -10.41 -2.36
CA ILE A 80 -5.79 -9.79 -2.78
C ILE A 80 -5.82 -8.28 -2.56
N PHE A 81 -4.63 -7.66 -2.53
CA PHE A 81 -4.47 -6.24 -2.22
C PHE A 81 -3.74 -5.49 -3.35
N PRO A 82 -4.36 -5.36 -4.51
CA PRO A 82 -3.78 -4.62 -5.63
C PRO A 82 -3.87 -3.12 -5.43
N GLY A 83 -2.90 -2.38 -5.95
CA GLY A 83 -3.07 -0.96 -6.19
C GLY A 83 -4.19 -0.70 -7.21
N ASP A 84 -4.80 0.48 -7.15
CA ASP A 84 -5.96 0.89 -7.93
C ASP A 84 -5.81 0.70 -9.45
N THR A 85 -4.65 1.04 -10.03
CA THR A 85 -4.37 0.86 -11.46
C THR A 85 -4.22 -0.60 -11.87
N VAL A 86 -3.67 -1.44 -10.99
CA VAL A 86 -3.59 -2.88 -11.21
C VAL A 86 -4.99 -3.50 -11.13
N ALA A 87 -5.76 -3.11 -10.12
CA ALA A 87 -7.16 -3.55 -9.98
C ALA A 87 -8.00 -3.19 -11.22
N GLU A 88 -7.78 -2.00 -11.80
CA GLU A 88 -8.45 -1.55 -13.02
C GLU A 88 -8.16 -2.49 -14.20
N ARG A 89 -6.89 -2.87 -14.40
CA ARG A 89 -6.48 -3.82 -15.46
C ARG A 89 -7.01 -5.23 -15.21
N LEU A 90 -6.92 -5.71 -13.96
CA LEU A 90 -7.41 -7.04 -13.57
C LEU A 90 -8.93 -7.16 -13.75
N MET A 91 -9.69 -6.11 -13.39
CA MET A 91 -11.15 -6.12 -13.58
C MET A 91 -11.50 -6.11 -15.07
N ARG A 92 -10.81 -5.30 -15.88
CA ARG A 92 -10.99 -5.27 -17.33
C ARG A 92 -10.65 -6.60 -18.00
N ALA A 93 -9.67 -7.33 -17.47
CA ALA A 93 -9.29 -8.67 -17.90
C ALA A 93 -10.23 -9.79 -17.41
N GLY A 94 -11.22 -9.48 -16.57
CA GLY A 94 -12.13 -10.47 -15.99
C GLY A 94 -11.52 -11.34 -14.90
N SER A 95 -10.41 -10.91 -14.30
CA SER A 95 -9.71 -11.65 -13.24
C SER A 95 -10.23 -11.34 -11.83
N LEU A 96 -11.11 -10.35 -11.66
CA LEU A 96 -11.74 -9.98 -10.40
C LEU A 96 -13.26 -10.18 -10.45
N GLN A 97 -13.86 -10.50 -9.31
CA GLN A 97 -15.31 -10.52 -9.16
C GLN A 97 -15.84 -9.11 -8.91
N PRO A 98 -16.96 -8.69 -9.55
CA PRO A 98 -17.73 -7.56 -9.05
C PRO A 98 -18.18 -7.82 -7.60
N LEU A 99 -18.04 -6.83 -6.73
CA LEU A 99 -18.42 -6.97 -5.33
C LEU A 99 -19.94 -6.82 -5.14
N ASP A 100 -20.53 -7.76 -4.41
CA ASP A 100 -21.89 -7.63 -3.90
C ASP A 100 -21.91 -6.60 -2.76
N ARG A 101 -22.34 -5.38 -3.07
CA ARG A 101 -22.37 -4.27 -2.12
C ARG A 101 -23.28 -4.53 -0.91
N SER A 102 -24.30 -5.39 -1.05
CA SER A 102 -25.20 -5.75 0.05
C SER A 102 -24.52 -6.55 1.17
N LYS A 103 -23.36 -7.16 0.86
CA LYS A 103 -22.53 -7.92 1.81
C LYS A 103 -21.48 -7.06 2.51
N LEU A 104 -21.36 -5.76 2.16
CA LEU A 104 -20.35 -4.85 2.68
C LEU A 104 -21.00 -3.79 3.59
N THR A 105 -20.54 -3.71 4.84
CA THR A 105 -21.22 -2.92 5.89
C THR A 105 -20.66 -1.50 6.05
N ALA A 106 -19.48 -1.20 5.51
CA ALA A 106 -18.77 0.06 5.77
C ALA A 106 -18.44 0.86 4.50
N LEU A 107 -19.15 0.63 3.39
CA LEU A 107 -18.90 1.35 2.13
C LEU A 107 -19.25 2.84 2.22
N ASP A 108 -20.24 3.20 3.03
CA ASP A 108 -20.64 4.60 3.24
C ASP A 108 -19.69 5.35 4.18
N ASP A 109 -18.81 4.61 4.86
CA ASP A 109 -17.78 5.18 5.73
C ASP A 109 -16.48 5.51 5.01
N ILE A 110 -16.38 5.24 3.72
CA ILE A 110 -15.17 5.56 2.93
C ILE A 110 -15.02 7.08 2.84
N GLU A 111 -13.78 7.56 3.08
CA GLU A 111 -13.40 8.97 3.03
C GLU A 111 -13.91 9.64 1.74
N PRO A 112 -14.67 10.76 1.84
CA PRO A 112 -15.30 11.39 0.67
C PRO A 112 -14.33 11.79 -0.43
N GLY A 113 -13.13 12.27 -0.06
CA GLY A 113 -12.07 12.61 -1.00
C GLY A 113 -11.61 11.41 -1.82
N LEU A 114 -11.49 10.23 -1.18
CA LEU A 114 -11.18 8.98 -1.88
C LEU A 114 -12.31 8.52 -2.79
N GLN A 115 -13.56 8.66 -2.36
CA GLN A 115 -14.72 8.34 -3.21
C GLN A 115 -14.69 9.16 -4.49
N LYS A 116 -14.34 10.45 -4.41
CA LYS A 116 -14.18 11.34 -5.58
C LYS A 116 -13.02 10.89 -6.47
N LEU A 117 -11.84 10.57 -5.90
CA LEU A 117 -10.69 10.06 -6.66
C LEU A 117 -11.02 8.74 -7.37
N ARG A 118 -11.77 7.84 -6.74
CA ARG A 118 -12.17 6.55 -7.34
C ARG A 118 -13.05 6.69 -8.57
N THR A 119 -13.63 7.85 -8.84
CA THR A 119 -14.39 8.08 -10.09
C THR A 119 -13.50 8.04 -11.34
N HIS A 120 -12.17 8.17 -11.19
CA HIS A 120 -11.22 8.00 -12.28
C HIS A 120 -11.04 6.54 -12.72
N TYR A 121 -11.51 5.57 -11.90
CA TYR A 121 -11.40 4.14 -12.16
C TYR A 121 -12.78 3.55 -12.48
N GLU A 122 -13.03 3.30 -13.75
CA GLU A 122 -14.36 2.88 -14.23
C GLU A 122 -14.67 1.44 -13.78
N PHE A 123 -13.72 0.54 -13.92
CA PHE A 123 -13.91 -0.89 -13.71
C PHE A 123 -13.62 -1.30 -12.26
N SER A 124 -12.47 -0.95 -11.71
CA SER A 124 -12.07 -1.41 -10.38
C SER A 124 -12.98 -0.91 -9.26
N ARG A 125 -13.63 0.24 -9.42
CA ARG A 125 -14.60 0.77 -8.47
C ARG A 125 -15.72 -0.20 -8.12
N GLN A 126 -16.08 -1.11 -9.04
CA GLN A 126 -17.12 -2.11 -8.84
C GLN A 126 -16.60 -3.38 -8.16
N ALA A 127 -15.29 -3.61 -8.19
CA ALA A 127 -14.64 -4.83 -7.74
C ALA A 127 -13.75 -4.64 -6.50
N THR A 128 -13.65 -3.42 -5.96
CA THR A 128 -12.71 -3.13 -4.89
C THR A 128 -13.30 -2.32 -3.74
N VAL A 129 -12.72 -2.53 -2.56
CA VAL A 129 -12.88 -1.66 -1.38
C VAL A 129 -11.53 -1.01 -1.08
N PRO A 130 -11.43 0.32 -0.93
CA PRO A 130 -10.19 0.98 -0.52
C PRO A 130 -9.69 0.45 0.82
N TYR A 131 -8.38 0.21 0.90
CA TYR A 131 -7.72 -0.27 2.11
C TYR A 131 -6.88 0.84 2.74
N THR A 132 -5.69 1.07 2.24
CA THR A 132 -4.82 2.19 2.62
C THR A 132 -4.55 3.05 1.40
N TRP A 133 -4.08 4.27 1.63
CA TRP A 133 -3.73 5.18 0.56
C TRP A 133 -2.62 6.12 1.02
N GLY A 134 -2.06 6.85 0.10
CA GLY A 134 -1.05 7.83 0.41
C GLY A 134 -0.64 8.65 -0.80
N THR A 135 0.30 9.54 -0.57
CA THR A 135 0.83 10.46 -1.58
C THR A 135 2.35 10.33 -1.68
N ILE A 136 2.89 10.79 -2.79
CA ILE A 136 4.34 10.99 -2.94
C ILE A 136 4.64 12.44 -2.55
N GLY A 137 5.61 12.65 -1.67
CA GLY A 137 5.96 14.00 -1.24
C GLY A 137 7.37 14.10 -0.68
N LEU A 138 7.64 15.20 -0.03
CA LEU A 138 8.96 15.51 0.50
C LEU A 138 9.01 15.13 1.99
N THR A 139 9.74 14.06 2.33
CA THR A 139 10.14 13.74 3.71
C THR A 139 11.51 14.33 3.97
N TYR A 140 11.67 15.05 5.07
CA TYR A 140 12.94 15.71 5.38
C TYR A 140 13.21 15.83 6.89
N ASN A 141 14.49 15.89 7.22
CA ASN A 141 14.99 16.23 8.55
C ASN A 141 14.93 17.75 8.73
N ALA A 142 14.02 18.23 9.57
CA ALA A 142 13.72 19.65 9.70
C ALA A 142 14.94 20.50 10.12
N GLU A 143 15.77 19.96 11.03
CA GLU A 143 16.95 20.66 11.52
C GLU A 143 18.04 20.75 10.44
N GLN A 144 18.35 19.63 9.77
CA GLN A 144 19.37 19.60 8.72
C GLN A 144 19.01 20.49 7.53
N ILE A 145 17.73 20.55 7.15
CA ILE A 145 17.28 21.46 6.10
C ILE A 145 17.43 22.91 6.54
N LYS A 146 16.97 23.26 7.75
CA LYS A 146 17.03 24.62 8.27
C LYS A 146 18.49 25.11 8.43
N GLN A 147 19.43 24.27 8.83
CA GLN A 147 20.84 24.61 8.94
C GLN A 147 21.46 25.01 7.60
N ARG A 148 21.04 24.39 6.49
CA ARG A 148 21.58 24.64 5.15
C ARG A 148 20.86 25.73 4.39
N LEU A 149 19.56 25.86 4.62
CA LEU A 149 18.70 26.87 4.01
C LEU A 149 17.55 27.22 4.98
N PRO A 150 17.70 28.26 5.82
CA PRO A 150 16.70 28.65 6.82
C PRO A 150 15.30 28.88 6.23
N ASP A 151 15.22 29.46 5.02
CA ASP A 151 13.99 29.76 4.31
C ASP A 151 13.72 28.75 3.16
N ALA A 152 14.06 27.48 3.38
CA ALA A 152 13.83 26.44 2.39
C ALA A 152 12.34 26.33 2.03
N PRO A 153 11.98 26.26 0.73
CA PRO A 153 10.59 26.15 0.29
C PRO A 153 10.08 24.71 0.50
N VAL A 154 9.96 24.29 1.77
CA VAL A 154 9.64 22.92 2.17
C VAL A 154 8.32 22.37 1.64
N ASN A 155 7.42 23.24 1.19
CA ASN A 155 6.13 22.90 0.59
C ASN A 155 6.15 22.98 -0.95
N SER A 156 7.32 22.97 -1.57
CA SER A 156 7.47 23.09 -3.02
C SER A 156 8.48 22.07 -3.56
N LEU A 157 8.21 21.53 -4.72
CA LEU A 157 9.15 20.71 -5.48
C LEU A 157 10.39 21.49 -5.94
N ASP A 158 10.38 22.81 -5.83
CA ASP A 158 11.57 23.65 -6.03
C ASP A 158 12.77 23.14 -5.19
N MET A 159 12.53 22.68 -3.96
CA MET A 159 13.58 22.12 -3.10
C MET A 159 14.41 21.05 -3.80
N LEU A 160 13.74 20.25 -4.62
CA LEU A 160 14.35 19.11 -5.29
C LEU A 160 14.63 19.39 -6.76
N PHE A 161 13.71 20.07 -7.48
CA PHE A 161 13.77 20.21 -8.93
C PHE A 161 14.49 21.46 -9.42
N LYS A 162 14.88 22.36 -8.54
CA LYS A 162 15.85 23.43 -8.85
C LYS A 162 17.25 22.97 -8.48
N PRO A 163 18.16 22.78 -9.47
CA PRO A 163 19.51 22.26 -9.21
C PRO A 163 20.28 23.07 -8.17
N GLU A 164 20.12 24.39 -8.16
CA GLU A 164 20.76 25.29 -7.21
C GLU A 164 20.26 25.13 -5.76
N LEU A 165 19.02 24.65 -5.57
CA LEU A 165 18.49 24.31 -4.26
C LEU A 165 18.87 22.88 -3.86
N ALA A 166 18.72 21.92 -4.75
CA ALA A 166 19.12 20.53 -4.52
C ALA A 166 20.60 20.42 -4.14
N ALA A 167 21.47 21.21 -4.76
CA ALA A 167 22.90 21.26 -4.45
C ALA A 167 23.17 21.57 -2.98
N LYS A 168 22.33 22.37 -2.31
CA LYS A 168 22.51 22.74 -0.89
C LYS A 168 22.26 21.54 0.05
N PHE A 169 21.58 20.49 -0.40
CA PHE A 169 21.24 19.32 0.40
C PHE A 169 21.98 18.06 -0.05
N ALA A 170 22.84 18.15 -1.08
CA ALA A 170 23.57 17.01 -1.61
C ALA A 170 24.54 16.37 -0.60
N ASP A 171 25.16 17.19 0.25
CA ASP A 171 26.10 16.76 1.29
C ASP A 171 25.42 15.93 2.39
N CYS A 172 24.20 16.29 2.80
CA CYS A 172 23.44 15.51 3.77
C CYS A 172 22.64 14.36 3.13
N GLY A 173 22.50 14.37 1.81
CA GLY A 173 21.94 13.28 1.01
C GLY A 173 20.49 13.46 0.63
N ILE A 174 20.24 13.26 -0.66
CA ILE A 174 18.92 13.27 -1.27
C ILE A 174 18.61 11.89 -1.83
N SER A 175 17.41 11.37 -1.59
CA SER A 175 16.89 10.20 -2.30
C SER A 175 15.63 10.50 -3.07
N MET A 176 15.40 9.67 -4.08
CA MET A 176 14.13 9.62 -4.82
C MET A 176 13.58 8.19 -4.78
N ILE A 177 12.28 8.08 -4.69
CA ILE A 177 11.59 6.79 -4.82
C ILE A 177 11.95 6.11 -6.15
N ASP A 178 12.19 4.79 -6.12
CA ASP A 178 12.45 4.02 -7.34
C ASP A 178 11.13 3.57 -7.99
N SER A 179 10.33 4.54 -8.40
CA SER A 179 9.06 4.35 -9.10
C SER A 179 9.01 5.27 -10.31
N PRO A 180 9.32 4.76 -11.51
CA PRO A 180 9.39 5.59 -12.73
C PRO A 180 8.09 6.31 -13.06
N ASP A 181 6.95 5.64 -12.86
CA ASP A 181 5.67 6.24 -13.19
C ASP A 181 5.31 7.39 -12.25
N GLU A 182 5.54 7.20 -10.93
CA GLU A 182 5.26 8.24 -9.93
C GLU A 182 6.18 9.45 -10.11
N VAL A 183 7.50 9.22 -10.22
CA VAL A 183 8.46 10.32 -10.37
C VAL A 183 8.22 11.11 -11.65
N LEU A 184 8.00 10.42 -12.78
CA LEU A 184 7.75 11.11 -14.05
C LEU A 184 6.44 11.89 -14.04
N ALA A 185 5.41 11.39 -13.34
CA ALA A 185 4.16 12.13 -13.19
C ALA A 185 4.36 13.42 -12.37
N VAL A 186 5.10 13.34 -11.26
CA VAL A 186 5.43 14.51 -10.43
C VAL A 186 6.29 15.52 -11.20
N VAL A 187 7.29 15.05 -11.94
CA VAL A 187 8.16 15.91 -12.77
C VAL A 187 7.38 16.60 -13.88
N LEU A 188 6.55 15.87 -14.61
CA LEU A 188 5.75 16.44 -15.70
C LEU A 188 4.74 17.46 -15.18
N ASN A 189 4.10 17.17 -14.05
CA ASN A 189 3.22 18.10 -13.36
C ASN A 189 3.95 19.39 -12.96
N TYR A 190 5.15 19.27 -12.38
CA TYR A 190 6.00 20.40 -12.03
C TYR A 190 6.35 21.27 -13.25
N LEU A 191 6.54 20.64 -14.42
CA LEU A 191 6.80 21.32 -15.69
C LEU A 191 5.53 21.88 -16.37
N GLY A 192 4.35 21.78 -15.72
CA GLY A 192 3.06 22.22 -16.30
C GLY A 192 2.61 21.36 -17.47
N ARG A 193 3.00 20.09 -17.54
CA ARG A 193 2.65 19.14 -18.59
C ARG A 193 1.68 18.08 -18.07
N GLU A 194 1.04 17.35 -18.98
CA GLU A 194 0.18 16.22 -18.61
C GLU A 194 1.00 15.17 -17.81
N PRO A 195 0.66 14.85 -16.57
CA PRO A 195 1.48 14.02 -15.68
C PRO A 195 1.74 12.61 -16.21
N ARG A 196 0.80 12.04 -16.93
CA ARG A 196 0.89 10.69 -17.49
C ARG A 196 1.26 10.68 -18.99
N SER A 197 1.74 11.80 -19.52
CA SER A 197 2.17 11.91 -20.92
C SER A 197 3.34 10.97 -21.24
N ALA A 198 3.31 10.40 -22.44
CA ALA A 198 4.42 9.69 -23.07
C ALA A 198 4.87 10.36 -24.38
N LYS A 199 4.42 11.59 -24.63
CA LYS A 199 4.84 12.35 -25.82
C LYS A 199 6.34 12.58 -25.78
N PRO A 200 7.05 12.43 -26.92
CA PRO A 200 8.50 12.59 -26.97
C PRO A 200 8.99 13.93 -26.40
N GLU A 201 8.31 15.03 -26.69
CA GLU A 201 8.67 16.36 -26.22
C GLU A 201 8.51 16.51 -24.70
N ASP A 202 7.50 15.87 -24.10
CA ASP A 202 7.27 15.89 -22.65
C ASP A 202 8.32 15.05 -21.92
N LEU A 203 8.60 13.86 -22.45
CA LEU A 203 9.64 13.00 -21.88
C LEU A 203 11.05 13.58 -22.07
N ALA A 204 11.30 14.32 -23.14
CA ALA A 204 12.56 15.04 -23.36
C ALA A 204 12.74 16.13 -22.30
N ALA A 205 11.70 16.94 -22.04
CA ALA A 205 11.74 17.98 -21.00
C ALA A 205 11.95 17.39 -19.59
N ALA A 206 11.23 16.30 -19.27
CA ALA A 206 11.43 15.59 -18.01
C ALA A 206 12.85 15.03 -17.88
N SER A 207 13.38 14.42 -18.95
CA SER A 207 14.76 13.90 -18.99
C SER A 207 15.80 15.02 -18.79
N GLU A 208 15.60 16.18 -19.41
CA GLU A 208 16.52 17.33 -19.25
C GLU A 208 16.60 17.80 -17.79
N LEU A 209 15.43 17.99 -17.15
CA LEU A 209 15.37 18.38 -15.74
C LEU A 209 16.05 17.33 -14.85
N LEU A 210 15.66 16.06 -14.99
CA LEU A 210 16.18 14.97 -14.18
C LEU A 210 17.70 14.82 -14.34
N LEU A 211 18.24 14.93 -15.54
CA LEU A 211 19.68 14.84 -15.77
C LEU A 211 20.46 15.97 -15.09
N LYS A 212 19.89 17.18 -14.98
CA LYS A 212 20.50 18.29 -14.21
C LYS A 212 20.52 18.01 -12.70
N LEU A 213 19.59 17.20 -12.22
CA LEU A 213 19.50 16.82 -10.80
C LEU A 213 20.35 15.61 -10.45
N ARG A 214 20.72 14.79 -11.42
CA ARG A 214 21.40 13.52 -11.19
C ARG A 214 22.64 13.64 -10.26
N PRO A 215 23.50 14.66 -10.37
CA PRO A 215 24.67 14.80 -9.50
C PRO A 215 24.33 14.94 -8.00
N TYR A 216 23.13 15.38 -7.67
CA TYR A 216 22.72 15.66 -6.28
C TYR A 216 21.97 14.49 -5.65
N ILE A 217 21.51 13.51 -6.47
CA ILE A 217 20.75 12.36 -5.98
C ILE A 217 21.70 11.26 -5.53
N ARG A 218 21.68 10.97 -4.23
CA ARG A 218 22.53 9.94 -3.61
C ARG A 218 22.01 8.54 -3.86
N LYS A 219 20.67 8.32 -3.72
CA LYS A 219 20.05 7.01 -3.83
C LYS A 219 18.70 7.05 -4.57
N PHE A 220 18.38 5.94 -5.21
CA PHE A 220 17.03 5.61 -5.69
C PHE A 220 16.55 4.42 -4.87
N GLN A 221 15.50 4.59 -4.07
CA GLN A 221 14.99 3.57 -3.16
C GLN A 221 13.56 3.86 -2.72
N SER A 222 12.78 2.80 -2.47
CA SER A 222 11.40 2.92 -1.99
C SER A 222 11.27 2.74 -0.46
N GLN A 223 12.38 2.55 0.26
CA GLN A 223 12.41 2.38 1.72
C GLN A 223 13.53 3.23 2.35
N PRO A 224 13.36 4.56 2.47
CA PRO A 224 14.40 5.47 2.94
C PRO A 224 14.54 5.54 4.47
N VAL A 225 13.65 4.93 5.26
CA VAL A 225 13.52 5.10 6.71
C VAL A 225 14.85 4.91 7.44
N THR A 226 15.55 3.81 7.20
CA THR A 226 16.85 3.52 7.86
C THR A 226 17.91 4.58 7.54
N ASP A 227 17.99 5.01 6.29
CA ASP A 227 18.97 6.04 5.88
C ASP A 227 18.61 7.42 6.45
N LEU A 228 17.33 7.77 6.53
CA LEU A 228 16.86 9.01 7.19
C LEU A 228 17.25 9.00 8.67
N VAL A 229 16.89 7.95 9.40
CA VAL A 229 17.16 7.82 10.85
C VAL A 229 18.65 7.80 11.16
N ASN A 230 19.49 7.22 10.28
CA ASN A 230 20.95 7.18 10.44
C ASN A 230 21.65 8.47 9.98
N GLY A 231 20.92 9.43 9.44
CA GLY A 231 21.47 10.71 8.97
C GLY A 231 22.20 10.60 7.62
N ASN A 232 22.04 9.50 6.90
CA ASN A 232 22.58 9.32 5.55
C ASN A 232 21.78 10.11 4.49
N LEU A 233 20.54 10.47 4.84
CA LEU A 233 19.63 11.29 4.02
C LEU A 233 19.00 12.37 4.89
N CYS A 234 18.86 13.56 4.32
CA CYS A 234 18.12 14.66 4.94
C CYS A 234 16.88 15.06 4.15
N LEU A 235 16.76 14.61 2.90
CA LEU A 235 15.63 14.87 2.00
C LEU A 235 15.32 13.62 1.18
N SER A 236 14.05 13.29 1.08
CA SER A 236 13.56 12.16 0.27
C SER A 236 12.28 12.54 -0.45
N LEU A 237 12.21 12.31 -1.75
CA LEU A 237 10.94 12.22 -2.48
C LEU A 237 10.46 10.79 -2.34
N GLY A 238 9.40 10.55 -1.58
CA GLY A 238 8.95 9.20 -1.22
C GLY A 238 7.51 9.15 -0.74
N TYR A 239 7.12 8.01 -0.18
CA TYR A 239 5.78 7.78 0.33
C TYR A 239 5.51 8.55 1.62
N SER A 240 4.26 8.98 1.81
CA SER A 240 3.84 9.73 3.01
C SER A 240 4.07 8.97 4.33
N GLY A 241 3.96 7.64 4.32
CA GLY A 241 4.20 6.80 5.50
C GLY A 241 5.65 6.75 5.96
N ASP A 242 6.62 7.01 5.07
CA ASP A 242 8.05 6.97 5.40
C ASP A 242 8.40 7.94 6.53
N MET A 243 7.77 9.13 6.56
CA MET A 243 7.98 10.11 7.63
C MET A 243 7.52 9.58 8.99
N THR A 244 6.32 9.01 9.05
CA THR A 244 5.78 8.45 10.30
C THR A 244 6.65 7.30 10.83
N GLN A 245 7.10 6.42 9.94
CA GLN A 245 7.99 5.32 10.28
C GLN A 245 9.38 5.82 10.71
N ALA A 246 9.93 6.84 10.01
CA ALA A 246 11.22 7.42 10.38
C ALA A 246 11.16 8.11 11.74
N GLN A 247 10.09 8.86 12.04
CA GLN A 247 9.90 9.50 13.35
C GLN A 247 9.81 8.46 14.46
N ARG A 248 8.97 7.43 14.32
CA ARG A 248 8.85 6.36 15.31
C ARG A 248 10.16 5.62 15.55
N THR A 249 10.88 5.32 14.49
CA THR A 249 12.19 4.64 14.59
C THR A 249 13.21 5.52 15.29
N ALA A 250 13.23 6.83 15.00
CA ALA A 250 14.10 7.79 15.65
C ALA A 250 13.78 7.91 17.16
N ASP A 251 12.49 8.05 17.50
CA ASP A 251 12.01 8.15 18.87
C ASP A 251 12.37 6.89 19.68
N SER A 252 12.14 5.70 19.10
CA SER A 252 12.48 4.42 19.71
C SER A 252 13.99 4.25 19.93
N ALA A 253 14.81 4.88 19.08
CA ALA A 253 16.27 4.89 19.19
C ALA A 253 16.80 6.02 20.10
N GLY A 254 15.93 6.80 20.74
CA GLY A 254 16.30 7.95 21.58
C GLY A 254 16.95 9.10 20.82
N LYS A 255 16.72 9.20 19.51
CA LYS A 255 17.27 10.27 18.68
C LYS A 255 16.34 11.50 18.74
N ASN A 256 16.92 12.65 19.05
CA ASN A 256 16.21 13.94 19.03
C ASN A 256 16.21 14.49 17.59
N THR A 257 15.48 13.81 16.69
CA THR A 257 15.37 14.19 15.27
C THR A 257 13.92 14.44 14.93
N LEU A 258 13.63 15.55 14.27
CA LEU A 258 12.28 15.87 13.80
C LEU A 258 12.21 15.66 12.28
N PHE A 259 11.48 14.63 11.87
CA PHE A 259 11.11 14.42 10.49
C PHE A 259 9.78 15.10 10.17
N GLN A 260 9.69 15.66 8.97
CA GLN A 260 8.45 16.23 8.46
C GLN A 260 8.17 15.72 7.05
N TYR A 261 6.89 15.68 6.71
CA TYR A 261 6.41 15.37 5.37
C TYR A 261 5.59 16.55 4.84
N ARG A 262 5.75 16.86 3.55
CA ARG A 262 4.96 17.88 2.87
C ARG A 262 4.46 17.38 1.52
N ILE A 263 3.18 17.59 1.27
CA ILE A 263 2.62 17.54 -0.07
C ILE A 263 3.03 18.82 -0.79
N PRO A 264 3.67 18.74 -1.95
CA PRO A 264 4.05 19.93 -2.70
C PRO A 264 2.84 20.76 -3.14
N ARG A 265 2.98 22.09 -3.08
CA ARG A 265 1.93 23.02 -3.54
C ARG A 265 1.59 22.87 -5.02
N GLU A 266 2.51 22.38 -5.81
CA GLU A 266 2.34 22.08 -7.24
C GLU A 266 1.42 20.89 -7.48
N GLY A 267 1.13 20.11 -6.46
CA GLY A 267 0.41 18.84 -6.53
C GLY A 267 1.34 17.65 -6.63
N THR A 268 0.78 16.47 -6.44
CA THR A 268 1.54 15.21 -6.47
C THR A 268 0.66 14.03 -6.76
N THR A 269 1.27 12.87 -6.96
CA THR A 269 0.56 11.62 -7.18
C THR A 269 -0.05 11.07 -5.90
N VAL A 270 -1.20 10.45 -6.05
CA VAL A 270 -1.89 9.66 -5.02
C VAL A 270 -1.98 8.22 -5.48
N TRP A 271 -1.71 7.30 -4.59
CA TRP A 271 -1.90 5.87 -4.77
C TRP A 271 -2.92 5.36 -3.75
N MET A 272 -3.57 4.28 -4.09
CA MET A 272 -4.55 3.62 -3.23
C MET A 272 -4.44 2.12 -3.41
N ASP A 273 -4.16 1.42 -2.32
CA ASP A 273 -4.29 -0.03 -2.29
C ASP A 273 -5.71 -0.43 -1.92
N THR A 274 -6.17 -1.48 -2.53
CA THR A 274 -7.55 -1.91 -2.45
C THR A 274 -7.65 -3.37 -2.05
N MET A 275 -8.80 -3.77 -1.55
CA MET A 275 -9.15 -5.17 -1.32
C MET A 275 -10.03 -5.65 -2.47
N ALA A 276 -9.66 -6.77 -3.09
CA ALA A 276 -10.34 -7.34 -4.25
C ALA A 276 -10.43 -8.88 -4.16
N ILE A 277 -11.54 -9.43 -4.66
CA ILE A 277 -11.78 -10.89 -4.68
C ILE A 277 -11.47 -11.42 -6.08
N PRO A 278 -10.49 -12.33 -6.25
CA PRO A 278 -10.22 -12.98 -7.53
C PRO A 278 -11.44 -13.77 -8.05
N VAL A 279 -11.56 -13.88 -9.38
CA VAL A 279 -12.67 -14.63 -10.00
C VAL A 279 -12.64 -16.11 -9.63
N ASP A 280 -11.45 -16.65 -9.32
CA ASP A 280 -11.20 -18.05 -8.96
C ASP A 280 -11.12 -18.30 -7.44
N ALA A 281 -11.48 -17.30 -6.61
CA ALA A 281 -11.54 -17.44 -5.15
C ALA A 281 -12.45 -18.61 -4.76
N LYS A 282 -11.96 -19.48 -3.89
CA LYS A 282 -12.72 -20.65 -3.42
C LYS A 282 -13.72 -20.31 -2.33
N HIS A 283 -13.40 -19.30 -1.52
CA HIS A 283 -14.16 -18.89 -0.35
C HIS A 283 -14.44 -17.38 -0.36
N PRO A 284 -15.17 -16.85 -1.36
CA PRO A 284 -15.47 -15.41 -1.42
C PRO A 284 -16.25 -14.94 -0.19
N GLU A 285 -17.03 -15.80 0.46
CA GLU A 285 -17.75 -15.47 1.70
C GLU A 285 -16.80 -15.17 2.87
N TYR A 286 -15.64 -15.82 2.95
CA TYR A 286 -14.62 -15.51 3.95
C TYR A 286 -13.89 -14.21 3.63
N ALA A 287 -13.70 -13.92 2.35
CA ALA A 287 -13.17 -12.63 1.90
C ALA A 287 -14.09 -11.47 2.29
N TYR A 288 -15.40 -11.58 2.10
CA TYR A 288 -16.37 -10.58 2.57
C TYR A 288 -16.35 -10.41 4.10
N ALA A 289 -16.27 -11.52 4.84
CA ALA A 289 -16.16 -11.47 6.30
C ALA A 289 -14.88 -10.70 6.73
N PHE A 290 -13.75 -10.93 6.05
CA PHE A 290 -12.49 -10.26 6.33
C PHE A 290 -12.54 -8.77 5.96
N ILE A 291 -13.08 -8.42 4.80
CA ILE A 291 -13.25 -7.02 4.39
C ILE A 291 -14.08 -6.26 5.43
N ASN A 292 -15.22 -6.81 5.85
CA ASN A 292 -16.07 -6.20 6.86
C ASN A 292 -15.36 -6.07 8.22
N PHE A 293 -14.56 -7.07 8.61
CA PHE A 293 -13.77 -7.02 9.84
C PHE A 293 -12.72 -5.91 9.77
N VAL A 294 -11.94 -5.87 8.69
CA VAL A 294 -10.88 -4.87 8.49
C VAL A 294 -11.45 -3.46 8.44
N MET A 295 -12.57 -3.26 7.74
CA MET A 295 -13.20 -1.95 7.56
C MET A 295 -13.85 -1.39 8.82
N ARG A 296 -13.90 -2.11 9.94
CA ARG A 296 -14.35 -1.53 11.22
C ARG A 296 -13.45 -0.37 11.63
N PRO A 297 -13.98 0.74 12.14
CA PRO A 297 -13.18 1.92 12.48
C PRO A 297 -11.95 1.61 13.37
N GLN A 298 -12.10 0.75 14.38
CA GLN A 298 -11.02 0.40 15.30
C GLN A 298 -9.88 -0.38 14.60
N ASN A 299 -10.24 -1.30 13.68
CA ASN A 299 -9.27 -2.09 12.95
C ASN A 299 -8.53 -1.25 11.91
N MET A 300 -9.25 -0.41 11.18
CA MET A 300 -8.63 0.54 10.23
C MET A 300 -7.74 1.55 10.93
N ALA A 301 -8.13 2.05 12.12
CA ALA A 301 -7.26 2.93 12.91
C ALA A 301 -5.99 2.22 13.38
N ALA A 302 -6.09 0.97 13.86
CA ALA A 302 -4.93 0.18 14.25
C ALA A 302 -3.97 -0.07 13.07
N ILE A 303 -4.50 -0.36 11.88
CA ILE A 303 -3.72 -0.53 10.65
C ILE A 303 -3.05 0.80 10.26
N SER A 304 -3.78 1.91 10.28
CA SER A 304 -3.23 3.24 10.00
C SER A 304 -2.11 3.61 10.97
N ASN A 305 -2.32 3.37 12.27
CA ASN A 305 -1.31 3.61 13.29
C ASN A 305 -0.09 2.71 13.10
N PHE A 306 -0.23 1.47 12.65
CA PHE A 306 0.88 0.56 12.40
C PHE A 306 1.65 0.95 11.14
N THR A 307 0.97 1.11 10.02
CA THR A 307 1.60 1.35 8.71
C THR A 307 2.11 2.77 8.52
N GLY A 308 1.55 3.75 9.23
CA GLY A 308 1.84 5.18 9.04
C GLY A 308 1.07 5.81 7.88
N TYR A 309 0.21 5.06 7.20
CA TYR A 309 -0.63 5.56 6.11
C TYR A 309 -2.02 5.97 6.59
N PRO A 310 -2.66 6.97 5.95
CA PRO A 310 -4.03 7.35 6.29
C PRO A 310 -5.01 6.22 6.02
N THR A 311 -6.03 6.14 6.87
CA THR A 311 -7.12 5.18 6.71
C THR A 311 -8.07 5.58 5.59
N SER A 312 -8.64 4.60 4.91
CA SER A 312 -9.72 4.83 3.95
C SER A 312 -11.11 5.00 4.60
N ASN A 313 -11.25 4.66 5.88
CA ASN A 313 -12.51 4.79 6.63
C ASN A 313 -12.52 6.11 7.41
N ALA A 314 -13.42 7.04 7.04
CA ALA A 314 -13.53 8.36 7.67
C ALA A 314 -13.82 8.28 9.17
N LYS A 315 -14.61 7.30 9.63
CA LYS A 315 -14.93 7.12 11.05
C LYS A 315 -13.72 6.64 11.86
N ALA A 316 -12.77 5.97 11.23
CA ALA A 316 -11.56 5.49 11.89
C ALA A 316 -10.63 6.64 12.31
N ARG A 317 -10.68 7.79 11.60
CA ARG A 317 -9.81 8.94 11.85
C ARG A 317 -9.78 9.37 13.33
N ALA A 318 -10.91 9.29 14.03
CA ALA A 318 -11.00 9.68 15.44
C ALA A 318 -10.10 8.85 16.37
N SER A 319 -9.77 7.62 15.98
CA SER A 319 -8.94 6.68 16.74
C SER A 319 -7.52 6.55 16.20
N VAL A 320 -7.16 7.32 15.17
CA VAL A 320 -5.78 7.40 14.67
C VAL A 320 -4.93 8.28 15.60
N ASP A 321 -3.65 7.95 15.72
CA ASP A 321 -2.68 8.69 16.54
C ASP A 321 -2.73 10.18 16.25
N GLU A 322 -2.67 10.99 17.30
CA GLU A 322 -2.88 12.43 17.22
C GLU A 322 -1.90 13.13 16.26
N THR A 323 -0.66 12.71 16.24
CA THR A 323 0.38 13.24 15.37
C THR A 323 0.07 13.05 13.89
N MET A 324 -0.51 11.90 13.52
CA MET A 324 -0.98 11.65 12.16
C MET A 324 -2.30 12.37 11.88
N ARG A 325 -3.27 12.24 12.79
CA ARG A 325 -4.62 12.79 12.64
C ARG A 325 -4.63 14.30 12.42
N ASN A 326 -3.72 15.02 13.09
CA ASN A 326 -3.60 16.48 13.02
C ASN A 326 -2.64 16.96 11.92
N ASN A 327 -2.01 16.07 11.17
CA ASN A 327 -1.12 16.43 10.08
C ASN A 327 -1.93 16.70 8.80
N PRO A 328 -1.95 17.95 8.28
CA PRO A 328 -2.72 18.33 7.10
C PRO A 328 -2.17 17.73 5.79
N ASP A 329 -0.94 17.20 5.81
CA ASP A 329 -0.33 16.49 4.67
C ASP A 329 -0.60 14.98 4.72
N ILE A 330 -1.31 14.48 5.74
CA ILE A 330 -1.77 13.10 5.87
C ILE A 330 -3.31 13.04 5.76
N TYR A 331 -4.01 13.90 6.52
CA TYR A 331 -5.47 14.03 6.46
C TYR A 331 -5.85 15.34 5.78
N LEU A 332 -6.07 15.24 4.48
CA LEU A 332 -6.10 16.35 3.54
C LEU A 332 -7.41 17.14 3.60
N ASP A 333 -7.31 18.43 3.26
CA ASP A 333 -8.45 19.27 2.93
C ASP A 333 -8.88 19.10 1.46
N GLU A 334 -10.04 19.64 1.11
CA GLU A 334 -10.58 19.54 -0.24
C GLU A 334 -9.68 20.19 -1.30
N ALA A 335 -9.02 21.31 -0.95
CA ALA A 335 -8.12 22.01 -1.86
C ALA A 335 -6.88 21.17 -2.18
N THR A 336 -6.37 20.40 -1.22
CA THR A 336 -5.26 19.47 -1.41
C THR A 336 -5.68 18.26 -2.22
N TYR A 337 -6.85 17.67 -1.93
CA TYR A 337 -7.40 16.59 -2.77
C TYR A 337 -7.54 17.00 -4.24
N ALA A 338 -7.94 18.23 -4.52
CA ALA A 338 -8.10 18.74 -5.90
C ALA A 338 -6.78 18.83 -6.70
N ARG A 339 -5.63 18.81 -6.01
CA ARG A 339 -4.29 18.83 -6.64
C ARG A 339 -3.65 17.45 -6.75
N LEU A 340 -4.32 16.39 -6.29
CA LEU A 340 -3.79 15.05 -6.37
C LEU A 340 -3.95 14.49 -7.80
N ILE A 341 -2.93 13.79 -8.24
CA ILE A 341 -2.85 13.15 -9.56
C ILE A 341 -3.12 11.66 -9.36
N PRO A 342 -4.30 11.16 -9.72
CA PRO A 342 -4.59 9.73 -9.60
C PRO A 342 -3.73 8.90 -10.57
N GLY A 343 -3.56 7.63 -10.23
CA GLY A 343 -2.99 6.64 -11.12
C GLY A 343 -3.81 6.54 -12.42
N LYS A 344 -3.19 6.07 -13.48
CA LYS A 344 -3.83 5.84 -14.78
C LYS A 344 -3.24 4.60 -15.42
N ASP A 345 -4.09 3.81 -16.05
CA ASP A 345 -3.61 2.72 -16.90
C ASP A 345 -2.93 3.31 -18.14
N ILE A 346 -1.63 3.08 -18.26
CA ILE A 346 -0.80 3.58 -19.35
C ILE A 346 -0.54 2.45 -20.34
N PRO A 347 -0.80 2.64 -21.65
CA PRO A 347 -0.51 1.63 -22.66
C PRO A 347 0.95 1.17 -22.62
N GLN A 348 1.19 -0.12 -22.86
CA GLN A 348 2.53 -0.73 -22.78
C GLN A 348 3.63 -0.02 -23.59
N PRO A 349 3.39 0.48 -24.84
CA PRO A 349 4.39 1.24 -25.59
C PRO A 349 4.79 2.53 -24.86
N ASP A 350 3.81 3.24 -24.28
CA ASP A 350 4.00 4.49 -23.54
C ASP A 350 4.75 4.24 -22.22
N MET A 351 4.37 3.20 -21.51
CA MET A 351 5.08 2.77 -20.29
C MET A 351 6.55 2.46 -20.61
N ARG A 352 6.85 1.75 -21.71
CA ARG A 352 8.23 1.50 -22.15
C ARG A 352 9.00 2.78 -22.45
N ALA A 353 8.36 3.79 -23.04
CA ALA A 353 9.00 5.09 -23.30
C ALA A 353 9.35 5.81 -21.98
N ARG A 354 8.43 5.81 -21.03
CA ARG A 354 8.64 6.37 -19.68
C ARG A 354 9.77 5.62 -18.95
N MET A 355 9.77 4.28 -18.97
CA MET A 355 10.83 3.46 -18.39
C MET A 355 12.22 3.76 -18.96
N ARG A 356 12.34 3.95 -20.29
CA ARG A 356 13.63 4.36 -20.91
C ARG A 356 14.11 5.71 -20.39
N THR A 357 13.22 6.67 -20.22
CA THR A 357 13.54 8.00 -19.66
C THR A 357 14.05 7.88 -18.25
N TRP A 358 13.39 7.07 -17.41
CA TRP A 358 13.81 6.79 -16.04
C TRP A 358 15.17 6.09 -15.98
N THR A 359 15.37 5.04 -16.76
CA THR A 359 16.63 4.30 -16.81
C THR A 359 17.79 5.20 -17.21
N LYS A 360 17.61 6.06 -18.23
CA LYS A 360 18.60 7.05 -18.65
C LYS A 360 19.00 7.97 -17.49
N PHE A 361 18.04 8.44 -16.70
CA PHE A 361 18.31 9.27 -15.52
C PHE A 361 19.09 8.49 -14.44
N LYS A 362 18.63 7.31 -14.06
CA LYS A 362 19.29 6.50 -13.01
C LYS A 362 20.72 6.13 -13.35
N THR A 363 20.98 5.78 -14.60
CA THR A 363 22.30 5.30 -15.05
C THR A 363 23.24 6.41 -15.48
N ALA A 364 22.78 7.66 -15.55
CA ALA A 364 23.64 8.79 -15.87
C ALA A 364 24.73 8.93 -14.79
N THR A 365 25.99 9.05 -15.24
CA THR A 365 27.11 9.34 -14.36
C THR A 365 27.01 10.77 -13.86
N ALA A 366 27.19 10.97 -12.55
CA ALA A 366 27.40 12.31 -12.00
C ALA A 366 28.72 12.85 -12.60
N LYS A 367 28.61 13.83 -13.50
CA LYS A 367 29.76 14.53 -14.04
C LYS A 367 30.23 15.61 -13.07
#